data_81d6da3ede295dfe28cbd306d23c8533
#
_entry.id   81d6da3ede295dfe28cbd306d23c8533
#
_cell.length_a   1.000
_cell.length_b   1.000
_cell.length_c   1.000
_cell.angle_alpha   90.00
_cell.angle_beta   90.00
_cell.angle_gamma   90.00
#
_symmetry.space_group_name_H-M   'P 1'
#
loop_
_entity.id
_entity.type
_entity.pdbx_description
1 polymer ?
#
loop_
_entity_poly.entity_id
_entity_poly.type
_entity_poly.pdbx_seq_one_letter_code
_entity_poly.pdbx_strand_id
1 'polypeptide(L)'
;GLVDRNKLAITGGSAGGYTTLCALTFRDEFKAGASHFGISDLEAMAKDTHKFESRYLDSLIGPYPDRRDLYLERSPIHHTHKLSCALILFQGLEDKIVPPAQSQKMFEAARAKELPVAYVAFEGEQHGFRQAANIKRALDGELYFYSKVFGFELAEAVEAVHIENL
;
A
#
# COMPACT_ATOMS: atom_id res chain seq x y z
N GLY A 1 -0.35 -29.62 -0.46
CA GLY A 1 0.65 -28.87 -0.86
C GLY A 1 0.74 -28.21 -2.24
N LEU A 2 -0.25 -27.38 -2.64
CA LEU A 2 -0.13 -26.58 -3.88
C LEU A 2 0.38 -25.16 -3.62
N VAL A 3 0.48 -24.74 -2.35
CA VAL A 3 0.87 -23.37 -1.96
C VAL A 3 1.87 -23.42 -0.82
N ASP A 4 2.92 -22.61 -0.93
CA ASP A 4 3.86 -22.37 0.17
C ASP A 4 3.33 -21.24 1.06
N ARG A 5 2.92 -21.57 2.28
CA ARG A 5 2.39 -20.61 3.26
C ARG A 5 3.42 -19.55 3.69
N ASN A 6 4.70 -19.81 3.52
CA ASN A 6 5.76 -18.86 3.85
C ASN A 6 6.04 -17.86 2.72
N LYS A 7 5.38 -18.02 1.57
CA LYS A 7 5.55 -17.16 0.38
C LYS A 7 4.22 -16.56 -0.10
N LEU A 8 3.28 -16.35 0.82
CA LEU A 8 2.03 -15.68 0.49
C LEU A 8 2.25 -14.16 0.41
N ALA A 9 1.86 -13.58 -0.70
CA ALA A 9 1.84 -12.14 -0.91
C ALA A 9 0.43 -11.67 -1.24
N ILE A 10 0.16 -10.39 -0.98
CA ILE A 10 -1.10 -9.71 -1.34
C ILE A 10 -0.77 -8.42 -2.09
N THR A 11 -1.50 -8.14 -3.15
CA THR A 11 -1.36 -6.91 -3.94
C THR A 11 -2.71 -6.31 -4.27
N GLY A 12 -2.76 -4.99 -4.40
CA GLY A 12 -3.97 -4.29 -4.79
C GLY A 12 -3.76 -2.79 -4.98
N GLY A 13 -4.68 -2.18 -5.77
CA GLY A 13 -4.68 -0.74 -6.04
C GLY A 13 -5.89 -0.04 -5.44
N SER A 14 -5.75 1.23 -5.04
CA SER A 14 -6.83 2.06 -4.49
C SER A 14 -7.51 1.40 -3.28
N ALA A 15 -8.80 1.08 -3.34
CA ALA A 15 -9.49 0.29 -2.33
C ALA A 15 -8.85 -1.09 -2.12
N GLY A 16 -8.30 -1.72 -3.17
CA GLY A 16 -7.51 -2.95 -3.08
C GLY A 16 -6.18 -2.72 -2.35
N GLY A 17 -5.55 -1.57 -2.54
CA GLY A 17 -4.36 -1.15 -1.78
C GLY A 17 -4.68 -0.96 -0.28
N TYR A 18 -5.83 -0.38 0.04
CA TYR A 18 -6.34 -0.34 1.42
C TYR A 18 -6.52 -1.75 2.00
N THR A 19 -7.17 -2.64 1.24
CA THR A 19 -7.36 -4.05 1.66
C THR A 19 -6.01 -4.72 1.91
N THR A 20 -5.01 -4.49 1.04
CA THR A 20 -3.64 -4.97 1.21
C THR A 20 -3.04 -4.48 2.54
N LEU A 21 -3.06 -3.17 2.78
CA LEU A 21 -2.52 -2.58 4.01
C LEU A 21 -3.25 -3.09 5.26
N CYS A 22 -4.56 -3.25 5.20
CA CYS A 22 -5.35 -3.85 6.28
C CYS A 22 -4.96 -5.31 6.53
N ALA A 23 -4.83 -6.12 5.47
CA ALA A 23 -4.43 -7.52 5.61
C ALA A 23 -3.05 -7.65 6.26
N LEU A 24 -2.08 -6.83 5.83
CA LEU A 24 -0.72 -6.83 6.39
C LEU A 24 -0.65 -6.31 7.84
N THR A 25 -1.61 -5.44 8.23
CA THR A 25 -1.63 -4.84 9.57
C THR A 25 -2.45 -5.67 10.57
N PHE A 26 -3.57 -6.25 10.13
CA PHE A 26 -4.52 -6.90 11.05
C PHE A 26 -4.55 -8.43 10.94
N ARG A 27 -3.76 -9.02 10.05
CA ARG A 27 -3.64 -10.46 9.82
C ARG A 27 -2.17 -10.85 9.73
N ASP A 28 -1.89 -12.14 9.84
CA ASP A 28 -0.54 -12.73 9.83
C ASP A 28 -0.33 -13.78 8.72
N GLU A 29 -1.31 -13.96 7.84
CA GLU A 29 -1.25 -14.91 6.74
C GLU A 29 -0.22 -14.54 5.69
N PHE A 30 -0.08 -13.25 5.37
CA PHE A 30 0.81 -12.75 4.33
C PHE A 30 2.20 -12.42 4.87
N LYS A 31 3.22 -12.66 4.06
CA LYS A 31 4.64 -12.38 4.38
C LYS A 31 5.18 -11.15 3.66
N ALA A 32 4.48 -10.72 2.61
CA ALA A 32 4.76 -9.50 1.88
C ALA A 32 3.50 -8.94 1.24
N GLY A 33 3.53 -7.66 0.90
CA GLY A 33 2.47 -7.08 0.09
C GLY A 33 2.89 -5.86 -0.70
N ALA A 34 2.12 -5.58 -1.76
CA ALA A 34 2.28 -4.42 -2.61
C ALA A 34 0.99 -3.58 -2.62
N SER A 35 1.10 -2.32 -2.21
CA SER A 35 0.00 -1.37 -2.23
C SER A 35 0.23 -0.32 -3.30
N HIS A 36 -0.63 -0.29 -4.31
CA HIS A 36 -0.62 0.70 -5.36
C HIS A 36 -1.61 1.81 -5.02
N PHE A 37 -1.12 3.03 -4.78
CA PHE A 37 -1.94 4.21 -4.43
C PHE A 37 -3.06 3.89 -3.43
N GLY A 38 -2.72 3.10 -2.40
CA GLY A 38 -3.68 2.61 -1.41
C GLY A 38 -3.92 3.60 -0.27
N ILE A 39 -5.10 3.50 0.33
CA ILE A 39 -5.51 4.31 1.48
C ILE A 39 -4.94 3.70 2.76
N SER A 40 -4.33 4.53 3.61
CA SER A 40 -3.82 4.11 4.92
C SER A 40 -4.56 4.77 6.09
N ASP A 41 -5.15 5.94 5.84
CA ASP A 41 -5.82 6.81 6.81
C ASP A 41 -7.21 7.21 6.29
N LEU A 42 -8.25 6.55 6.78
CA LEU A 42 -9.63 6.80 6.39
C LEU A 42 -10.13 8.16 6.90
N GLU A 43 -9.64 8.62 8.05
CA GLU A 43 -10.03 9.92 8.58
C GLU A 43 -9.49 11.05 7.70
N ALA A 44 -8.23 10.96 7.28
CA ALA A 44 -7.64 11.90 6.34
C ALA A 44 -8.42 11.91 5.02
N MET A 45 -8.77 10.72 4.50
CA MET A 45 -9.61 10.61 3.30
C MET A 45 -10.96 11.29 3.48
N ALA A 46 -11.65 11.11 4.61
CA ALA A 46 -12.95 11.74 4.86
C ALA A 46 -12.87 13.27 4.92
N LYS A 47 -11.76 13.83 5.40
CA LYS A 47 -11.52 15.29 5.48
C LYS A 47 -11.15 15.91 4.14
N ASP A 48 -10.41 15.15 3.30
CA ASP A 48 -9.85 15.65 2.03
C ASP A 48 -10.71 15.29 0.80
N THR A 49 -11.83 14.57 1.00
CA THR A 49 -12.71 14.12 -0.08
C THR A 49 -13.38 15.28 -0.78
N HIS A 50 -13.37 15.28 -2.11
CA HIS A 50 -14.13 16.26 -2.86
C HIS A 50 -15.62 15.91 -2.98
N LYS A 51 -16.40 16.90 -3.40
CA LYS A 51 -17.85 16.98 -3.31
C LYS A 51 -18.63 15.76 -3.86
N PHE A 52 -18.11 15.03 -4.82
CA PHE A 52 -18.78 13.88 -5.43
C PHE A 52 -18.70 12.59 -4.60
N GLU A 53 -17.70 12.47 -3.73
CA GLU A 53 -17.50 11.29 -2.89
C GLU A 53 -17.70 11.60 -1.39
N SER A 54 -18.16 12.82 -1.07
CA SER A 54 -18.24 13.33 0.31
C SER A 54 -19.07 12.48 1.28
N ARG A 55 -19.93 11.59 0.76
CA ARG A 55 -20.73 10.64 1.55
C ARG A 55 -20.52 9.18 1.19
N TYR A 56 -19.58 8.89 0.32
CA TYR A 56 -19.28 7.51 -0.07
C TYR A 56 -18.80 6.69 1.13
N LEU A 57 -17.90 7.25 1.93
CA LEU A 57 -17.38 6.60 3.13
C LEU A 57 -18.45 6.45 4.23
N ASP A 58 -19.45 7.34 4.28
CA ASP A 58 -20.55 7.23 5.24
C ASP A 58 -21.32 5.91 5.07
N SER A 59 -21.51 5.45 3.83
CA SER A 59 -22.19 4.19 3.54
C SER A 59 -21.34 2.94 3.81
N LEU A 60 -20.00 3.06 3.72
CA LEU A 60 -19.08 1.95 3.90
C LEU A 60 -18.61 1.77 5.37
N ILE A 61 -18.46 2.88 6.08
CA ILE A 61 -17.86 2.92 7.41
C ILE A 61 -18.87 3.39 8.45
N GLY A 62 -19.57 4.49 8.13
CA GLY A 62 -20.51 5.18 8.98
C GLY A 62 -20.36 6.70 8.84
N PRO A 63 -21.37 7.48 9.27
CA PRO A 63 -21.33 8.93 9.09
C PRO A 63 -20.15 9.57 9.84
N TYR A 64 -19.38 10.38 9.12
CA TYR A 64 -18.30 11.19 9.72
C TYR A 64 -18.84 12.59 10.05
N PRO A 65 -18.55 13.19 11.22
CA PRO A 65 -17.64 12.70 12.25
C PRO A 65 -18.25 11.77 13.32
N ASP A 66 -19.56 11.47 13.26
CA ASP A 66 -20.28 10.75 14.33
C ASP A 66 -19.65 9.37 14.63
N ARG A 67 -19.17 8.68 13.62
CA ARG A 67 -18.50 7.38 13.73
C ARG A 67 -16.99 7.47 13.50
N ARG A 68 -16.36 8.56 13.96
CA ARG A 68 -14.90 8.74 13.93
C ARG A 68 -14.14 7.55 14.53
N ASP A 69 -14.73 6.91 15.52
CA ASP A 69 -14.20 5.68 16.14
C ASP A 69 -13.85 4.61 15.11
N LEU A 70 -14.77 4.33 14.16
CA LEU A 70 -14.56 3.34 13.12
C LEU A 70 -13.47 3.75 12.10
N TYR A 71 -13.37 5.03 11.79
CA TYR A 71 -12.33 5.54 10.89
C TYR A 71 -10.94 5.30 11.48
N LEU A 72 -10.74 5.57 12.77
CA LEU A 72 -9.48 5.32 13.45
C LEU A 72 -9.20 3.82 13.61
N GLU A 73 -10.20 3.04 14.04
CA GLU A 73 -10.09 1.59 14.23
C GLU A 73 -9.69 0.85 12.95
N ARG A 74 -10.24 1.27 11.80
CA ARG A 74 -10.05 0.60 10.51
C ARG A 74 -8.91 1.19 9.66
N SER A 75 -8.21 2.20 10.14
CA SER A 75 -7.08 2.81 9.42
C SER A 75 -5.77 2.12 9.77
N PRO A 76 -5.10 1.45 8.81
CA PRO A 76 -3.82 0.76 9.05
C PRO A 76 -2.77 1.64 9.70
N ILE A 77 -2.72 2.93 9.36
CA ILE A 77 -1.72 3.87 9.87
C ILE A 77 -1.76 4.04 11.41
N HIS A 78 -2.92 3.87 12.03
CA HIS A 78 -3.05 3.97 13.49
C HIS A 78 -2.66 2.67 14.21
N HIS A 79 -2.39 1.60 13.47
CA HIS A 79 -2.10 0.27 13.99
C HIS A 79 -0.77 -0.28 13.46
N THR A 80 0.14 0.58 13.02
CA THR A 80 1.44 0.18 12.45
C THR A 80 2.28 -0.67 13.38
N HIS A 81 2.04 -0.60 14.70
CA HIS A 81 2.66 -1.48 15.68
C HIS A 81 2.38 -2.98 15.42
N LYS A 82 1.27 -3.30 14.73
CA LYS A 82 0.89 -4.67 14.35
C LYS A 82 1.52 -5.11 13.02
N LEU A 83 1.98 -4.17 12.17
CA LEU A 83 2.61 -4.50 10.90
C LEU A 83 3.91 -5.28 11.16
N SER A 84 4.06 -6.45 10.53
CA SER A 84 5.18 -7.37 10.79
C SER A 84 5.78 -8.03 9.56
N CYS A 85 5.46 -7.53 8.36
CA CYS A 85 5.86 -8.12 7.09
C CYS A 85 6.38 -7.08 6.11
N ALA A 86 7.03 -7.56 5.04
CA ALA A 86 7.60 -6.73 4.01
C ALA A 86 6.53 -5.98 3.19
N LEU A 87 6.79 -4.72 2.82
CA LEU A 87 5.83 -3.86 2.14
C LEU A 87 6.49 -3.06 1.01
N ILE A 88 5.94 -3.11 -0.19
CA ILE A 88 6.25 -2.15 -1.25
C ILE A 88 5.05 -1.28 -1.56
N LEU A 89 5.31 0.01 -1.76
CA LEU A 89 4.29 1.03 -2.04
C LEU A 89 4.61 1.71 -3.37
N PHE A 90 3.59 1.83 -4.21
CA PHE A 90 3.66 2.54 -5.48
C PHE A 90 2.68 3.71 -5.48
N GLN A 91 3.13 4.90 -5.89
CA GLN A 91 2.33 6.12 -5.78
C GLN A 91 2.56 7.10 -6.93
N GLY A 92 1.47 7.60 -7.51
CA GLY A 92 1.54 8.76 -8.41
C GLY A 92 1.65 10.07 -7.60
N LEU A 93 2.62 10.93 -7.94
CA LEU A 93 2.85 12.16 -7.19
C LEU A 93 1.78 13.24 -7.44
N GLU A 94 1.01 13.12 -8.53
CA GLU A 94 -0.11 14.02 -8.86
C GLU A 94 -1.48 13.43 -8.48
N ASP A 95 -1.50 12.36 -7.66
CA ASP A 95 -2.74 11.73 -7.21
C ASP A 95 -3.50 12.64 -6.25
N LYS A 96 -4.66 13.12 -6.71
CA LYS A 96 -5.57 13.98 -5.95
C LYS A 96 -6.72 13.21 -5.31
N ILE A 97 -6.86 11.92 -5.62
CA ILE A 97 -7.90 11.04 -5.07
C ILE A 97 -7.39 10.38 -3.80
N VAL A 98 -6.21 9.76 -3.88
CA VAL A 98 -5.49 9.24 -2.72
C VAL A 98 -4.13 9.96 -2.64
N PRO A 99 -4.02 11.02 -1.84
CA PRO A 99 -2.81 11.84 -1.79
C PRO A 99 -1.56 11.05 -1.43
N PRO A 100 -0.38 11.40 -2.00
CA PRO A 100 0.90 10.69 -1.76
C PRO A 100 1.27 10.52 -0.29
N ALA A 101 0.82 11.43 0.58
CA ALA A 101 1.02 11.35 2.02
C ALA A 101 0.46 10.06 2.64
N GLN A 102 -0.55 9.43 2.03
CA GLN A 102 -1.11 8.16 2.47
C GLN A 102 -0.06 7.03 2.41
N SER A 103 0.59 6.88 1.26
CA SER A 103 1.64 5.88 1.06
C SER A 103 2.93 6.24 1.81
N GLN A 104 3.32 7.53 1.82
CA GLN A 104 4.53 7.98 2.48
C GLN A 104 4.52 7.70 3.99
N LYS A 105 3.41 7.96 4.68
CA LYS A 105 3.27 7.66 6.11
C LYS A 105 3.44 6.18 6.42
N MET A 106 2.87 5.30 5.58
CA MET A 106 3.03 3.85 5.75
C MET A 106 4.46 3.40 5.49
N PHE A 107 5.14 3.97 4.49
CA PHE A 107 6.56 3.72 4.23
C PHE A 107 7.41 4.10 5.45
N GLU A 108 7.24 5.32 5.97
CA GLU A 108 7.99 5.80 7.12
C GLU A 108 7.76 4.94 8.37
N ALA A 109 6.51 4.52 8.60
CA ALA A 109 6.17 3.66 9.71
C ALA A 109 6.80 2.26 9.60
N ALA A 110 6.79 1.65 8.41
CA ALA A 110 7.42 0.36 8.17
C ALA A 110 8.94 0.45 8.29
N ARG A 111 9.55 1.52 7.74
CA ARG A 111 10.99 1.79 7.85
C ARG A 111 11.44 1.94 9.30
N ALA A 112 10.69 2.72 10.10
CA ALA A 112 10.98 2.92 11.52
C ALA A 112 10.87 1.63 12.35
N LYS A 113 10.12 0.64 11.86
CA LYS A 113 10.03 -0.71 12.46
C LYS A 113 11.08 -1.68 11.96
N GLU A 114 12.02 -1.20 11.17
CA GLU A 114 13.07 -2.03 10.56
C GLU A 114 12.52 -3.20 9.72
N LEU A 115 11.33 -3.01 9.11
CA LEU A 115 10.76 -3.97 8.18
C LEU A 115 11.30 -3.72 6.77
N PRO A 116 11.52 -4.77 5.95
CA PRO A 116 11.85 -4.58 4.55
C PRO A 116 10.77 -3.75 3.85
N VAL A 117 11.12 -2.56 3.39
CA VAL A 117 10.15 -1.65 2.79
C VAL A 117 10.74 -0.89 1.59
N ALA A 118 9.93 -0.70 0.56
CA ALA A 118 10.25 0.10 -0.61
C ALA A 118 9.13 1.11 -0.92
N TYR A 119 9.51 2.26 -1.46
CA TYR A 119 8.58 3.27 -1.94
C TYR A 119 8.99 3.72 -3.34
N VAL A 120 8.11 3.54 -4.31
CA VAL A 120 8.32 3.91 -5.70
C VAL A 120 7.30 4.97 -6.09
N ALA A 121 7.76 6.19 -6.26
CA ALA A 121 6.96 7.34 -6.64
C ALA A 121 7.12 7.66 -8.13
N PHE A 122 6.04 8.02 -8.80
CA PHE A 122 6.00 8.34 -10.22
C PHE A 122 5.57 9.78 -10.44
N GLU A 123 6.48 10.59 -10.99
CA GLU A 123 6.15 11.93 -11.47
C GLU A 123 5.20 11.86 -12.68
N GLY A 124 4.26 12.81 -12.76
CA GLY A 124 3.29 12.88 -13.86
C GLY A 124 2.21 11.79 -13.83
N GLU A 125 2.17 10.96 -12.79
CA GLU A 125 1.10 9.97 -12.60
C GLU A 125 0.11 10.41 -11.51
N GLN A 126 -1.14 10.04 -11.74
CA GLN A 126 -2.28 10.35 -10.89
C GLN A 126 -2.78 9.08 -10.17
N HIS A 127 -4.09 9.03 -9.91
CA HIS A 127 -4.73 7.84 -9.36
C HIS A 127 -4.84 6.74 -10.43
N GLY A 128 -3.94 5.78 -10.36
CA GLY A 128 -3.70 4.78 -11.42
C GLY A 128 -2.66 5.24 -12.45
N PHE A 129 -1.72 4.34 -12.78
CA PHE A 129 -0.63 4.66 -13.70
C PHE A 129 -1.10 4.51 -15.14
N ARG A 130 -0.70 5.44 -16.01
CA ARG A 130 -1.13 5.53 -17.41
C ARG A 130 0.03 5.46 -18.39
N GLN A 131 1.21 5.89 -17.97
CA GLN A 131 2.41 5.84 -18.80
C GLN A 131 2.96 4.41 -18.81
N ALA A 132 3.15 3.84 -20.01
CA ALA A 132 3.58 2.46 -20.18
C ALA A 132 4.89 2.14 -19.43
N ALA A 133 5.84 3.09 -19.41
CA ALA A 133 7.09 2.95 -18.69
C ALA A 133 6.87 2.80 -17.17
N ASN A 134 5.96 3.59 -16.59
CA ASN A 134 5.65 3.55 -15.17
C ASN A 134 4.85 2.29 -14.78
N ILE A 135 3.93 1.84 -15.65
CA ILE A 135 3.22 0.57 -15.47
C ILE A 135 4.23 -0.58 -15.46
N LYS A 136 5.13 -0.62 -16.45
CA LYS A 136 6.20 -1.63 -16.50
C LYS A 136 7.08 -1.57 -15.25
N ARG A 137 7.51 -0.35 -14.86
CA ARG A 137 8.35 -0.14 -13.65
C ARG A 137 7.67 -0.61 -12.37
N ALA A 138 6.35 -0.43 -12.26
CA ALA A 138 5.59 -0.92 -11.10
C ALA A 138 5.54 -2.44 -11.07
N LEU A 139 5.27 -3.10 -12.21
CA LEU A 139 5.23 -4.57 -12.30
C LEU A 139 6.61 -5.19 -12.04
N ASP A 140 7.65 -4.67 -12.69
CA ASP A 140 9.03 -5.13 -12.49
C ASP A 140 9.50 -4.91 -11.04
N GLY A 141 9.15 -3.77 -10.47
CA GLY A 141 9.50 -3.41 -9.10
C GLY A 141 8.82 -4.31 -8.07
N GLU A 142 7.56 -4.66 -8.27
CA GLU A 142 6.83 -5.60 -7.42
C GLU A 142 7.45 -7.00 -7.51
N LEU A 143 7.74 -7.48 -8.72
CA LEU A 143 8.40 -8.76 -8.95
C LEU A 143 9.81 -8.79 -8.31
N TYR A 144 10.60 -7.73 -8.52
CA TYR A 144 11.92 -7.59 -7.90
C TYR A 144 11.83 -7.65 -6.38
N PHE A 145 10.91 -6.88 -5.79
CA PHE A 145 10.70 -6.86 -4.35
C PHE A 145 10.40 -8.25 -3.79
N TYR A 146 9.45 -8.97 -4.40
CA TYR A 146 9.13 -10.33 -3.98
C TYR A 146 10.30 -11.29 -4.17
N SER A 147 11.10 -11.13 -5.22
CA SER A 147 12.27 -11.98 -5.44
C SER A 147 13.28 -11.86 -4.30
N LYS A 148 13.46 -10.63 -3.79
CA LYS A 148 14.36 -10.37 -2.67
C LYS A 148 13.80 -10.85 -1.34
N VAL A 149 12.53 -10.55 -1.06
CA VAL A 149 11.88 -10.95 0.20
C VAL A 149 11.73 -12.46 0.33
N PHE A 150 11.40 -13.16 -0.77
CA PHE A 150 11.16 -14.60 -0.75
C PHE A 150 12.35 -15.44 -1.19
N GLY A 151 13.45 -14.81 -1.63
CA GLY A 151 14.68 -15.50 -1.98
C GLY A 151 14.56 -16.40 -3.23
N PHE A 152 13.97 -15.89 -4.32
CA PHE A 152 13.95 -16.60 -5.60
C PHE A 152 14.66 -15.81 -6.71
N GLU A 153 15.22 -16.52 -7.68
CA GLU A 153 15.90 -15.92 -8.82
C GLU A 153 14.90 -15.50 -9.91
N LEU A 154 15.16 -14.36 -10.53
CA LEU A 154 14.39 -13.88 -11.68
C LEU A 154 14.91 -14.53 -12.96
N ALA A 155 14.00 -14.92 -13.86
CA ALA A 155 14.36 -15.47 -15.16
C ALA A 155 15.02 -14.42 -16.07
N GLU A 156 14.65 -13.15 -15.91
CA GLU A 156 15.20 -12.01 -16.64
C GLU A 156 15.57 -10.89 -15.65
N ALA A 157 16.57 -10.10 -16.02
CA ALA A 157 16.96 -8.94 -15.23
C ALA A 157 15.89 -7.86 -15.33
N VAL A 158 15.43 -7.35 -14.19
CA VAL A 158 14.56 -6.19 -14.10
C VAL A 158 15.26 -5.07 -13.35
N GLU A 159 14.77 -3.84 -13.52
CA GLU A 159 15.32 -2.69 -12.82
C GLU A 159 15.13 -2.82 -11.30
N ALA A 160 16.22 -2.73 -10.56
CA ALA A 160 16.22 -2.86 -9.12
C ALA A 160 15.40 -1.77 -8.42
N VAL A 161 14.74 -2.13 -7.32
CA VAL A 161 14.12 -1.19 -6.39
C VAL A 161 14.99 -1.09 -5.15
N HIS A 162 15.16 0.12 -4.63
CA HIS A 162 15.79 0.29 -3.33
C HIS A 162 14.85 -0.21 -2.23
N ILE A 163 15.33 -1.15 -1.42
CA ILE A 163 14.58 -1.73 -0.31
C ILE A 163 15.33 -1.41 0.98
N GLU A 164 14.70 -0.63 1.85
CA GLU A 164 15.22 -0.35 3.19
C GLU A 164 15.10 -1.60 4.06
N ASN A 165 16.06 -1.79 4.97
CA ASN A 165 16.05 -2.84 6.00
C ASN A 165 16.02 -4.29 5.46
N LEU A 166 16.58 -4.52 4.28
CA LEU A 166 16.71 -5.86 3.69
C LEU A 166 18.14 -6.37 3.77
#